data_7f4e891450de012566d9e8680db77a98
#
_entry.id   7f4e891450de012566d9e8680db77a98
#
_cell.length_a   1.000
_cell.length_b   1.000
_cell.length_c   1.000
_cell.angle_alpha   90.00
_cell.angle_beta   90.00
_cell.angle_gamma   90.00
#
_symmetry.space_group_name_H-M   'P 1'
#
loop_
_entity.id
_entity.type
_entity.pdbx_description
1 polymer ?
#
loop_
_entity_poly.entity_id
_entity_poly.type
_entity_poly.pdbx_seq_one_letter_code
_entity_poly.pdbx_strand_id
1 'polypeptide(L)'
;VFNHDNYLKSSDEKKKEIRRATCLARYNLEKEKKYSWMENYFFSSLNISQLENKTLLDLGCFTGGRLLAWSENYKLKRSYGIDINPIFKTAAEEFAKEKNIDADFTTGVGEKLPYDNDSFDFIVSTDTFEHVQDLEKSMDECYRVLKPGGKLLAVFPQFLQPFEAHLDFVTKLPCLHWFFNSNKISQKYFEILKERGDTAKWYRGEKNSLENWEKLPTLNGTSIRKFEKIIKNNNWSDSKWIKKPMLTDGRRSKKIFFKLLSLLFYPLIQTILTCSINNLFDHINDLHYIIYRRQLGSVLL
;
A
#
# COMPACT_ATOMS: atom_id res chain seq x y z
N VAL A 1 -9.14 9.89 8.66
CA VAL A 1 -9.49 8.46 8.53
C VAL A 1 -10.96 8.38 8.17
N PHE A 2 -11.30 7.57 7.16
CA PHE A 2 -12.69 7.32 6.77
C PHE A 2 -13.38 6.49 7.87
N ASN A 3 -14.43 7.03 8.48
CA ASN A 3 -15.19 6.33 9.53
C ASN A 3 -16.43 5.69 8.89
N HIS A 4 -16.38 4.37 8.71
CA HIS A 4 -17.41 3.62 8.01
C HIS A 4 -18.76 3.60 8.74
N ASP A 5 -18.77 3.52 10.07
CA ASP A 5 -20.01 3.50 10.84
C ASP A 5 -20.73 4.85 10.80
N ASN A 6 -19.97 5.91 10.93
CA ASN A 6 -20.53 7.25 10.77
C ASN A 6 -21.04 7.46 9.33
N TYR A 7 -20.33 6.92 8.34
CA TYR A 7 -20.78 6.96 6.96
C TYR A 7 -22.10 6.22 6.77
N LEU A 8 -22.20 4.99 7.25
CA LEU A 8 -23.43 4.18 7.07
C LEU A 8 -24.67 4.82 7.73
N LYS A 9 -24.49 5.46 8.89
CA LYS A 9 -25.57 6.12 9.64
C LYS A 9 -25.93 7.50 9.12
N SER A 10 -25.17 8.05 8.20
CA SER A 10 -25.39 9.40 7.65
C SER A 10 -26.49 9.42 6.60
N SER A 11 -27.11 10.59 6.38
CA SER A 11 -27.97 10.83 5.23
C SER A 11 -27.20 10.70 3.92
N ASP A 12 -27.89 10.54 2.81
CA ASP A 12 -27.25 10.37 1.50
C ASP A 12 -26.45 11.62 1.09
N GLU A 13 -26.94 12.79 1.42
CA GLU A 13 -26.21 14.05 1.22
C GLU A 13 -24.92 14.07 2.03
N LYS A 14 -24.97 13.70 3.31
CA LYS A 14 -23.79 13.62 4.17
C LYS A 14 -22.81 12.55 3.74
N LYS A 15 -23.29 11.41 3.23
CA LYS A 15 -22.44 10.37 2.62
C LYS A 15 -21.65 10.91 1.44
N LYS A 16 -22.31 11.66 0.55
CA LYS A 16 -21.66 12.30 -0.60
C LYS A 16 -20.58 13.29 -0.16
N GLU A 17 -20.88 14.13 0.83
CA GLU A 17 -19.91 15.06 1.41
C GLU A 17 -18.68 14.33 1.97
N ILE A 18 -18.89 13.27 2.76
CA ILE A 18 -17.81 12.46 3.34
C ILE A 18 -16.95 11.83 2.23
N ARG A 19 -17.56 11.26 1.20
CA ARG A 19 -16.83 10.69 0.05
C ARG A 19 -15.97 11.74 -0.63
N ARG A 20 -16.56 12.88 -0.97
CA ARG A 20 -15.86 13.99 -1.60
C ARG A 20 -14.70 14.53 -0.73
N ALA A 21 -14.92 14.76 0.55
CA ALA A 21 -13.87 15.23 1.46
C ALA A 21 -12.70 14.26 1.56
N THR A 22 -12.97 12.96 1.57
CA THR A 22 -11.93 11.92 1.62
C THR A 22 -11.10 11.89 0.33
N CYS A 23 -11.73 11.98 -0.84
CA CYS A 23 -11.04 12.09 -2.12
C CYS A 23 -10.18 13.35 -2.18
N LEU A 24 -10.76 14.50 -1.84
CA LEU A 24 -10.10 15.79 -1.90
C LEU A 24 -8.85 15.84 -1.00
N ALA A 25 -8.93 15.27 0.20
CA ALA A 25 -7.79 15.22 1.12
C ALA A 25 -6.60 14.45 0.52
N ARG A 26 -6.86 13.30 -0.13
CA ARG A 26 -5.81 12.50 -0.79
C ARG A 26 -5.29 13.19 -2.06
N TYR A 27 -6.18 13.78 -2.84
CA TYR A 27 -5.84 14.52 -4.04
C TYR A 27 -4.90 15.70 -3.73
N ASN A 28 -5.22 16.52 -2.73
CA ASN A 28 -4.42 17.68 -2.37
C ASN A 28 -3.02 17.29 -1.88
N LEU A 29 -2.90 16.20 -1.09
CA LEU A 29 -1.59 15.71 -0.63
C LEU A 29 -0.65 15.35 -1.81
N GLU A 30 -1.18 14.75 -2.85
CA GLU A 30 -0.39 14.41 -4.04
C GLU A 30 -0.17 15.62 -4.95
N LYS A 31 -1.17 16.51 -5.05
CA LYS A 31 -1.08 17.72 -5.88
C LYS A 31 0.01 18.67 -5.42
N GLU A 32 0.18 18.81 -4.11
CA GLU A 32 1.21 19.62 -3.49
C GLU A 32 2.64 19.06 -3.63
N LYS A 33 2.82 17.91 -4.24
CA LYS A 33 4.10 17.19 -4.48
C LYS A 33 4.96 16.95 -3.24
N LYS A 34 5.03 17.88 -2.31
CA LYS A 34 5.81 17.82 -1.07
C LYS A 34 5.52 16.58 -0.21
N TYR A 35 4.28 16.07 -0.31
CA TYR A 35 3.82 14.89 0.41
C TYR A 35 3.44 13.75 -0.53
N SER A 36 3.77 13.89 -1.81
CA SER A 36 3.46 12.92 -2.84
C SER A 36 4.16 11.60 -2.59
N TRP A 37 3.42 10.52 -2.70
CA TRP A 37 3.97 9.17 -2.67
C TRP A 37 4.90 8.93 -3.85
N MET A 38 4.54 9.39 -5.04
CA MET A 38 5.40 9.28 -6.23
C MET A 38 6.75 9.96 -6.02
N GLU A 39 6.74 11.23 -5.58
CA GLU A 39 7.95 12.01 -5.38
C GLU A 39 8.85 11.41 -4.29
N ASN A 40 8.25 11.01 -3.17
CA ASN A 40 9.00 10.55 -2.01
C ASN A 40 9.53 9.12 -2.16
N TYR A 41 8.83 8.29 -2.95
CA TYR A 41 9.12 6.86 -2.96
C TYR A 41 9.67 6.36 -4.29
N PHE A 42 9.20 6.84 -5.41
CA PHE A 42 9.53 6.24 -6.70
C PHE A 42 10.48 7.08 -7.55
N PHE A 43 10.49 8.40 -7.44
CA PHE A 43 11.29 9.24 -8.35
C PHE A 43 12.80 9.23 -8.11
N SER A 44 13.27 8.71 -7.00
CA SER A 44 14.70 8.39 -6.88
C SER A 44 15.17 7.30 -7.87
N SER A 45 14.21 6.57 -8.45
CA SER A 45 14.47 5.41 -9.29
C SER A 45 13.71 5.42 -10.63
N LEU A 46 12.76 6.34 -10.78
CA LEU A 46 11.94 6.51 -11.96
C LEU A 46 12.00 7.97 -12.40
N ASN A 47 12.35 8.21 -13.67
CA ASN A 47 12.21 9.56 -14.22
C ASN A 47 10.71 9.84 -14.45
N ILE A 48 10.24 10.97 -13.98
CA ILE A 48 8.85 11.42 -14.06
C ILE A 48 8.32 11.46 -15.51
N SER A 49 9.17 11.81 -16.47
CA SER A 49 8.80 11.83 -17.89
C SER A 49 8.40 10.47 -18.45
N GLN A 50 8.77 9.37 -17.76
CA GLN A 50 8.37 8.03 -18.18
C GLN A 50 6.89 7.75 -17.95
N LEU A 51 6.20 8.55 -17.14
CA LEU A 51 4.76 8.43 -16.88
C LEU A 51 3.91 9.18 -17.93
N GLU A 52 4.47 10.18 -18.59
CA GLU A 52 3.73 10.98 -19.57
C GLU A 52 3.21 10.12 -20.70
N ASN A 53 1.92 10.30 -21.03
CA ASN A 53 1.21 9.54 -22.06
C ASN A 53 1.18 8.01 -21.85
N LYS A 54 1.21 7.55 -20.59
CA LYS A 54 1.17 6.14 -20.20
C LYS A 54 -0.15 5.75 -19.55
N THR A 55 -0.48 4.46 -19.63
CA THR A 55 -1.59 3.86 -18.87
C THR A 55 -1.09 3.40 -17.50
N LEU A 56 -1.81 3.77 -16.45
CA LEU A 56 -1.45 3.45 -15.06
C LEU A 56 -2.65 2.85 -14.33
N LEU A 57 -2.40 1.73 -13.64
CA LEU A 57 -3.33 1.11 -12.69
C LEU A 57 -2.86 1.41 -11.25
N ASP A 58 -3.74 1.96 -10.42
CA ASP A 58 -3.57 2.07 -8.96
C ASP A 58 -4.29 0.90 -8.27
N LEU A 59 -3.50 -0.08 -7.80
CA LEU A 59 -3.99 -1.26 -7.09
C LEU A 59 -4.15 -0.96 -5.60
N GLY A 60 -5.40 -0.98 -5.13
CA GLY A 60 -5.77 -0.49 -3.81
C GLY A 60 -5.92 1.04 -3.80
N CYS A 61 -6.62 1.57 -4.79
CA CYS A 61 -6.72 3.01 -5.05
C CYS A 61 -7.49 3.78 -3.97
N PHE A 62 -8.12 3.09 -3.02
CA PHE A 62 -8.98 3.71 -2.01
C PHE A 62 -10.03 4.61 -2.69
N THR A 63 -10.21 5.85 -2.28
CA THR A 63 -11.16 6.79 -2.88
C THR A 63 -10.67 7.45 -4.17
N GLY A 64 -9.59 6.98 -4.79
CA GLY A 64 -9.10 7.45 -6.09
C GLY A 64 -8.43 8.84 -6.11
N GLY A 65 -8.52 9.61 -5.03
CA GLY A 65 -8.01 10.99 -5.03
C GLY A 65 -6.52 11.11 -5.37
N ARG A 66 -5.71 10.15 -4.93
CA ARG A 66 -4.28 10.07 -5.26
C ARG A 66 -4.05 9.85 -6.76
N LEU A 67 -4.72 8.85 -7.31
CA LEU A 67 -4.62 8.52 -8.74
C LEU A 67 -5.02 9.70 -9.62
N LEU A 68 -6.09 10.42 -9.27
CA LEU A 68 -6.54 11.57 -10.03
C LEU A 68 -5.53 12.72 -10.00
N ALA A 69 -4.87 12.95 -8.87
CA ALA A 69 -3.77 13.92 -8.80
C ALA A 69 -2.57 13.49 -9.66
N TRP A 70 -2.23 12.20 -9.70
CA TRP A 70 -1.18 11.67 -10.58
C TRP A 70 -1.54 11.82 -12.04
N SER A 71 -2.80 11.56 -12.41
CA SER A 71 -3.29 11.72 -13.78
C SER A 71 -2.99 13.12 -14.32
N GLU A 72 -3.29 14.15 -13.53
CA GLU A 72 -3.00 15.54 -13.93
C GLU A 72 -1.52 15.90 -13.82
N ASN A 73 -0.85 15.56 -12.70
CA ASN A 73 0.52 15.97 -12.46
C ASN A 73 1.50 15.37 -13.46
N TYR A 74 1.22 14.15 -13.94
CA TYR A 74 2.11 13.39 -14.81
C TYR A 74 1.56 13.19 -16.22
N LYS A 75 0.44 13.83 -16.54
CA LYS A 75 -0.19 13.79 -17.87
C LYS A 75 -0.37 12.34 -18.37
N LEU A 76 -0.95 11.50 -17.54
CA LEU A 76 -1.21 10.12 -17.90
C LEU A 76 -2.16 10.05 -19.10
N LYS A 77 -1.95 9.07 -19.98
CA LYS A 77 -2.86 8.81 -21.12
C LYS A 77 -4.23 8.37 -20.60
N ARG A 78 -4.25 7.47 -19.64
CA ARG A 78 -5.46 6.98 -18.98
C ARG A 78 -5.11 6.37 -17.62
N SER A 79 -5.99 6.57 -16.67
CA SER A 79 -5.83 6.13 -15.29
C SER A 79 -6.89 5.12 -14.91
N TYR A 80 -6.48 4.08 -14.20
CA TYR A 80 -7.36 3.02 -13.73
C TYR A 80 -7.15 2.81 -12.24
N GLY A 81 -8.23 2.71 -11.49
CA GLY A 81 -8.19 2.40 -10.07
C GLY A 81 -8.99 1.15 -9.74
N ILE A 82 -8.46 0.29 -8.89
CA ILE A 82 -9.18 -0.86 -8.36
C ILE A 82 -9.08 -0.90 -6.85
N ASP A 83 -10.20 -1.14 -6.19
CA ASP A 83 -10.27 -1.31 -4.73
C ASP A 83 -11.35 -2.35 -4.39
N ILE A 84 -11.18 -3.04 -3.27
CA ILE A 84 -12.14 -4.04 -2.81
C ILE A 84 -13.47 -3.42 -2.32
N ASN A 85 -13.45 -2.14 -1.93
CA ASN A 85 -14.60 -1.49 -1.34
C ASN A 85 -15.41 -0.69 -2.39
N PRO A 86 -16.66 -1.07 -2.68
CA PRO A 86 -17.49 -0.39 -3.67
C PRO A 86 -17.80 1.07 -3.31
N ILE A 87 -17.78 1.44 -2.03
CA ILE A 87 -17.97 2.83 -1.58
C ILE A 87 -16.82 3.71 -2.10
N PHE A 88 -15.61 3.17 -2.15
CA PHE A 88 -14.45 3.90 -2.65
C PHE A 88 -14.50 4.10 -4.15
N LYS A 89 -14.95 3.09 -4.91
CA LYS A 89 -15.24 3.22 -6.35
C LYS A 89 -16.20 4.38 -6.59
N THR A 90 -17.37 4.37 -5.93
CA THR A 90 -18.36 5.45 -6.08
C THR A 90 -17.76 6.83 -5.75
N ALA A 91 -16.97 6.92 -4.66
CA ALA A 91 -16.31 8.16 -4.27
C ALA A 91 -15.33 8.67 -5.35
N ALA A 92 -14.57 7.77 -5.93
CA ALA A 92 -13.59 8.07 -6.97
C ALA A 92 -14.26 8.54 -8.28
N GLU A 93 -15.32 7.86 -8.71
CA GLU A 93 -16.09 8.22 -9.92
C GLU A 93 -16.76 9.60 -9.78
N GLU A 94 -17.40 9.86 -8.63
CA GLU A 94 -18.00 11.17 -8.34
C GLU A 94 -16.96 12.29 -8.39
N PHE A 95 -15.78 12.07 -7.83
CA PHE A 95 -14.73 13.07 -7.77
C PHE A 95 -13.99 13.24 -9.12
N ALA A 96 -13.79 12.17 -9.88
CA ALA A 96 -13.23 12.23 -11.24
C ALA A 96 -14.13 13.09 -12.15
N LYS A 97 -15.45 12.88 -12.07
CA LYS A 97 -16.43 13.69 -12.80
C LYS A 97 -16.39 15.16 -12.36
N GLU A 98 -16.30 15.44 -11.05
CA GLU A 98 -16.17 16.81 -10.52
C GLU A 98 -14.92 17.51 -11.09
N LYS A 99 -13.81 16.78 -11.22
CA LYS A 99 -12.54 17.30 -11.71
C LYS A 99 -12.38 17.27 -13.22
N ASN A 100 -13.33 16.67 -13.94
CA ASN A 100 -13.25 16.44 -15.38
C ASN A 100 -11.97 15.67 -15.78
N ILE A 101 -11.63 14.64 -15.02
CA ILE A 101 -10.47 13.77 -15.27
C ILE A 101 -10.97 12.43 -15.81
N ASP A 102 -10.40 11.98 -16.94
CA ASP A 102 -10.70 10.67 -17.53
C ASP A 102 -9.99 9.58 -16.74
N ALA A 103 -10.77 8.84 -15.95
CA ALA A 103 -10.28 7.73 -15.14
C ALA A 103 -11.36 6.68 -14.93
N ASP A 104 -10.96 5.41 -14.97
CA ASP A 104 -11.86 4.27 -14.75
C ASP A 104 -11.66 3.67 -13.37
N PHE A 105 -12.74 3.37 -12.67
CA PHE A 105 -12.68 2.74 -11.36
C PHE A 105 -13.46 1.43 -11.33
N THR A 106 -12.89 0.42 -10.70
CA THR A 106 -13.47 -0.92 -10.61
C THR A 106 -13.43 -1.42 -9.17
N THR A 107 -14.45 -2.17 -8.77
CA THR A 107 -14.42 -2.93 -7.52
C THR A 107 -13.89 -4.32 -7.80
N GLY A 108 -12.85 -4.75 -7.05
CA GLY A 108 -12.24 -6.06 -7.24
C GLY A 108 -11.07 -6.31 -6.29
N VAL A 109 -10.44 -7.46 -6.46
CA VAL A 109 -9.32 -7.95 -5.63
C VAL A 109 -8.05 -8.08 -6.46
N GLY A 110 -6.89 -7.96 -5.81
CA GLY A 110 -5.60 -8.06 -6.48
C GLY A 110 -5.31 -9.43 -7.06
N GLU A 111 -5.91 -10.47 -6.49
CA GLU A 111 -5.75 -11.88 -6.90
C GLU A 111 -6.48 -12.26 -8.19
N LYS A 112 -7.33 -11.35 -8.70
CA LYS A 112 -8.06 -11.53 -9.96
C LYS A 112 -8.40 -10.16 -10.53
N LEU A 113 -7.51 -9.62 -11.33
CA LEU A 113 -7.69 -8.32 -11.96
C LEU A 113 -8.61 -8.44 -13.20
N PRO A 114 -9.68 -7.64 -13.30
CA PRO A 114 -10.65 -7.71 -14.41
C PRO A 114 -10.14 -6.96 -15.65
N TYR A 115 -8.89 -7.16 -15.99
CA TYR A 115 -8.25 -6.53 -17.14
C TYR A 115 -7.58 -7.57 -18.02
N ASP A 116 -7.47 -7.28 -19.30
CA ASP A 116 -6.77 -8.12 -20.27
C ASP A 116 -5.25 -8.14 -20.00
N ASN A 117 -4.59 -9.14 -20.57
CA ASN A 117 -3.13 -9.20 -20.58
C ASN A 117 -2.56 -7.94 -21.25
N ASP A 118 -1.36 -7.53 -20.84
CA ASP A 118 -0.61 -6.45 -21.50
C ASP A 118 -1.36 -5.10 -21.58
N SER A 119 -2.17 -4.78 -20.57
CA SER A 119 -3.02 -3.58 -20.55
C SER A 119 -2.30 -2.32 -20.07
N PHE A 120 -1.36 -2.45 -19.12
CA PHE A 120 -0.80 -1.31 -18.40
C PHE A 120 0.68 -1.11 -18.63
N ASP A 121 1.10 0.16 -18.78
CA ASP A 121 2.51 0.54 -18.79
C ASP A 121 3.07 0.55 -17.36
N PHE A 122 2.23 0.96 -16.39
CA PHE A 122 2.58 1.02 -14.97
C PHE A 122 1.46 0.48 -14.09
N ILE A 123 1.85 -0.21 -13.03
CA ILE A 123 0.99 -0.49 -11.87
C ILE A 123 1.64 0.17 -10.66
N VAL A 124 0.85 0.89 -9.89
CA VAL A 124 1.25 1.44 -8.59
C VAL A 124 0.43 0.75 -7.50
N SER A 125 1.06 0.38 -6.40
CA SER A 125 0.37 -0.18 -5.24
C SER A 125 0.99 0.41 -3.97
N THR A 126 0.16 1.02 -3.13
CA THR A 126 0.61 1.68 -1.91
C THR A 126 -0.22 1.24 -0.73
N ASP A 127 0.43 0.66 0.28
CA ASP A 127 -0.21 0.12 1.50
C ASP A 127 -1.37 -0.85 1.15
N THR A 128 -1.10 -1.82 0.25
CA THR A 128 -2.11 -2.77 -0.24
C THR A 128 -1.65 -4.21 -0.16
N PHE A 129 -0.41 -4.50 -0.54
CA PHE A 129 0.10 -5.87 -0.60
C PHE A 129 0.18 -6.58 0.75
N GLU A 130 0.21 -5.85 1.85
CA GLU A 130 0.08 -6.39 3.20
C GLU A 130 -1.34 -6.88 3.53
N HIS A 131 -2.33 -6.47 2.73
CA HIS A 131 -3.75 -6.78 2.94
C HIS A 131 -4.31 -7.85 2.01
N VAL A 132 -3.68 -8.12 0.88
CA VAL A 132 -4.16 -9.12 -0.07
C VAL A 132 -4.14 -10.51 0.56
N GLN A 133 -5.10 -11.33 0.23
CA GLN A 133 -5.22 -12.68 0.78
C GLN A 133 -4.09 -13.59 0.29
N ASP A 134 -3.77 -13.51 -1.01
CA ASP A 134 -2.72 -14.26 -1.67
C ASP A 134 -1.81 -13.32 -2.46
N LEU A 135 -0.65 -13.01 -1.84
CA LEU A 135 0.29 -12.08 -2.43
C LEU A 135 0.95 -12.63 -3.71
N GLU A 136 1.25 -13.94 -3.76
CA GLU A 136 1.85 -14.57 -4.93
C GLU A 136 0.92 -14.44 -6.13
N LYS A 137 -0.34 -14.79 -5.93
CA LYS A 137 -1.38 -14.66 -6.96
C LYS A 137 -1.63 -13.21 -7.39
N SER A 138 -1.60 -12.27 -6.44
CA SER A 138 -1.71 -10.85 -6.77
C SER A 138 -0.54 -10.34 -7.59
N MET A 139 0.68 -10.83 -7.32
CA MET A 139 1.89 -10.51 -8.09
C MET A 139 1.83 -11.12 -9.50
N ASP A 140 1.29 -12.33 -9.64
CA ASP A 140 1.09 -12.99 -10.94
C ASP A 140 0.09 -12.21 -11.79
N GLU A 141 -1.00 -11.75 -11.20
CA GLU A 141 -1.98 -10.90 -11.88
C GLU A 141 -1.38 -9.55 -12.29
N CYS A 142 -0.60 -8.91 -11.42
CA CYS A 142 0.14 -7.71 -11.80
C CYS A 142 1.07 -7.97 -12.99
N TYR A 143 1.77 -9.10 -12.98
CA TYR A 143 2.65 -9.48 -14.10
C TYR A 143 1.85 -9.69 -15.39
N ARG A 144 0.71 -10.38 -15.32
CA ARG A 144 -0.15 -10.69 -16.46
C ARG A 144 -0.67 -9.44 -17.15
N VAL A 145 -1.16 -8.47 -16.37
CA VAL A 145 -1.78 -7.26 -16.93
C VAL A 145 -0.78 -6.16 -17.30
N LEU A 146 0.48 -6.26 -16.88
CA LEU A 146 1.54 -5.36 -17.32
C LEU A 146 1.96 -5.69 -18.74
N LYS A 147 2.17 -4.67 -19.57
CA LYS A 147 2.80 -4.79 -20.88
C LYS A 147 4.25 -5.31 -20.75
N PRO A 148 4.79 -5.97 -21.78
CA PRO A 148 6.22 -6.24 -21.85
C PRO A 148 7.03 -4.95 -21.63
N GLY A 149 7.96 -4.96 -20.68
CA GLY A 149 8.70 -3.75 -20.27
C GLY A 149 7.97 -2.79 -19.32
N GLY A 150 6.70 -3.06 -19.01
CA GLY A 150 5.91 -2.34 -18.00
C GLY A 150 6.48 -2.51 -16.59
N LYS A 151 6.13 -1.62 -15.67
CA LYS A 151 6.72 -1.56 -14.34
C LYS A 151 5.66 -1.63 -13.24
N LEU A 152 5.91 -2.46 -12.23
CA LEU A 152 5.20 -2.43 -10.96
C LEU A 152 5.98 -1.58 -9.96
N LEU A 153 5.33 -0.59 -9.39
CA LEU A 153 5.83 0.30 -8.35
C LEU A 153 5.04 0.01 -7.07
N ALA A 154 5.65 -0.62 -6.10
CA ALA A 154 4.96 -1.00 -4.88
C ALA A 154 5.66 -0.47 -3.62
N VAL A 155 4.86 -0.06 -2.65
CA VAL A 155 5.32 0.28 -1.30
C VAL A 155 4.32 -0.25 -0.30
N PHE A 156 4.78 -1.01 0.66
CA PHE A 156 3.96 -1.57 1.73
C PHE A 156 4.82 -1.90 2.95
N PRO A 157 4.26 -1.84 4.17
CA PRO A 157 4.98 -2.23 5.37
C PRO A 157 5.12 -3.75 5.45
N GLN A 158 6.26 -4.20 5.92
CA GLN A 158 6.44 -5.63 6.18
C GLN A 158 5.87 -6.01 7.56
N PHE A 159 5.34 -7.23 7.68
CA PHE A 159 4.63 -7.70 8.87
C PHE A 159 5.41 -7.59 10.18
N LEU A 160 6.73 -7.85 10.16
CA LEU A 160 7.55 -7.88 11.38
C LEU A 160 8.04 -6.49 11.82
N GLN A 161 7.56 -5.44 11.19
CA GLN A 161 7.89 -4.08 11.59
C GLN A 161 7.32 -3.73 12.98
N PRO A 162 8.09 -3.06 13.85
CA PRO A 162 7.70 -2.83 15.24
C PRO A 162 6.35 -2.13 15.44
N PHE A 163 5.96 -1.22 14.54
CA PHE A 163 4.78 -0.37 14.70
C PHE A 163 3.70 -0.55 13.63
N GLU A 164 3.95 -1.37 12.59
CA GLU A 164 3.05 -1.46 11.42
C GLU A 164 2.07 -2.63 11.46
N ALA A 165 2.05 -3.36 12.54
CA ALA A 165 1.10 -4.45 12.70
C ALA A 165 -0.36 -3.98 12.89
N HIS A 166 -0.68 -2.75 12.48
CA HIS A 166 -1.96 -2.05 12.64
C HIS A 166 -2.50 -2.05 14.08
N LEU A 167 -1.64 -2.34 15.05
CA LEU A 167 -2.00 -2.29 16.47
C LEU A 167 -2.01 -0.86 17.02
N ASP A 168 -1.47 0.09 16.29
CA ASP A 168 -1.39 1.51 16.66
C ASP A 168 -2.77 2.17 16.78
N PHE A 169 -3.82 1.57 16.23
CA PHE A 169 -5.21 1.95 16.48
C PHE A 169 -5.65 1.73 17.93
N VAL A 170 -5.11 0.72 18.59
CA VAL A 170 -5.49 0.35 19.97
C VAL A 170 -4.39 0.61 20.99
N THR A 171 -3.12 0.58 20.59
CA THR A 171 -1.97 0.74 21.49
C THR A 171 -0.80 1.41 20.80
N LYS A 172 0.06 2.08 21.58
CA LYS A 172 1.33 2.63 21.09
C LYS A 172 2.54 1.77 21.46
N LEU A 173 2.30 0.59 22.04
CA LEU A 173 3.38 -0.34 22.38
C LEU A 173 3.90 -1.01 21.11
N PRO A 174 5.21 -0.95 20.84
CA PRO A 174 5.82 -1.60 19.69
C PRO A 174 5.98 -3.10 19.90
N CYS A 175 6.17 -3.83 18.82
CA CYS A 175 6.65 -5.22 18.81
C CYS A 175 5.71 -6.24 19.49
N LEU A 176 4.48 -5.93 19.83
CA LEU A 176 3.59 -6.87 20.54
C LEU A 176 3.43 -8.19 19.78
N HIS A 177 3.34 -8.12 18.45
CA HIS A 177 3.20 -9.30 17.57
C HIS A 177 4.45 -10.19 17.49
N TRP A 178 5.59 -9.76 18.07
CA TRP A 178 6.79 -10.59 18.17
C TRP A 178 6.72 -11.53 19.39
N PHE A 179 6.04 -11.10 20.45
CA PHE A 179 6.04 -11.78 21.75
C PHE A 179 4.74 -12.50 22.06
N PHE A 180 3.63 -12.08 21.46
CA PHE A 180 2.32 -12.61 21.77
C PHE A 180 1.73 -13.37 20.58
N ASN A 181 0.94 -14.39 20.89
CA ASN A 181 0.21 -15.16 19.89
C ASN A 181 -0.79 -14.28 19.14
N SER A 182 -0.80 -14.38 17.81
CA SER A 182 -1.62 -13.55 16.91
C SER A 182 -3.12 -13.65 17.23
N ASN A 183 -3.61 -14.85 17.61
CA ASN A 183 -5.03 -15.01 17.95
C ASN A 183 -5.41 -14.23 19.21
N LYS A 184 -4.55 -14.27 20.26
CA LYS A 184 -4.77 -13.48 21.48
C LYS A 184 -4.72 -11.98 21.22
N ILE A 185 -3.77 -11.54 20.39
CA ILE A 185 -3.69 -10.13 19.98
C ILE A 185 -4.96 -9.73 19.24
N SER A 186 -5.40 -10.50 18.25
CA SER A 186 -6.60 -10.22 17.46
C SER A 186 -7.84 -10.17 18.34
N GLN A 187 -8.00 -11.14 19.24
CA GLN A 187 -9.13 -11.15 20.17
C GLN A 187 -9.15 -9.86 21.01
N LYS A 188 -8.04 -9.51 21.64
CA LYS A 188 -7.94 -8.30 22.49
C LYS A 188 -8.08 -7.00 21.70
N TYR A 189 -7.58 -6.97 20.48
CA TYR A 189 -7.75 -5.85 19.57
C TYR A 189 -9.23 -5.56 19.30
N PHE A 190 -10.01 -6.59 18.96
CA PHE A 190 -11.44 -6.42 18.69
C PHE A 190 -12.27 -6.14 19.94
N GLU A 191 -11.90 -6.69 21.10
CA GLU A 191 -12.52 -6.31 22.37
C GLU A 191 -12.37 -4.81 22.63
N ILE A 192 -11.15 -4.26 22.49
CA ILE A 192 -10.87 -2.85 22.70
C ILE A 192 -11.63 -1.97 21.70
N LEU A 193 -11.67 -2.34 20.42
CA LEU A 193 -12.43 -1.59 19.43
C LEU A 193 -13.93 -1.58 19.74
N LYS A 194 -14.48 -2.73 20.17
CA LYS A 194 -15.87 -2.84 20.58
C LYS A 194 -16.18 -1.97 21.80
N GLU A 195 -15.33 -1.99 22.82
CA GLU A 195 -15.46 -1.15 24.02
C GLU A 195 -15.43 0.33 23.70
N ARG A 196 -14.65 0.74 22.69
CA ARG A 196 -14.56 2.13 22.21
C ARG A 196 -15.71 2.53 21.27
N GLY A 197 -16.57 1.60 20.88
CA GLY A 197 -17.58 1.82 19.85
C GLY A 197 -17.00 1.95 18.44
N ASP A 198 -15.72 1.65 18.27
CA ASP A 198 -15.07 1.61 16.97
C ASP A 198 -15.34 0.27 16.29
N THR A 199 -15.78 0.31 15.05
CA THR A 199 -15.89 -0.88 14.24
C THR A 199 -14.86 -0.83 13.13
N ALA A 200 -13.90 -1.73 13.16
CA ALA A 200 -12.90 -1.89 12.09
C ALA A 200 -13.49 -2.56 10.83
N LYS A 201 -14.80 -2.55 10.68
CA LYS A 201 -15.56 -3.24 9.60
C LYS A 201 -15.29 -2.67 8.21
N TRP A 202 -14.74 -1.49 8.09
CA TRP A 202 -14.51 -0.86 6.80
C TRP A 202 -13.53 -1.61 5.90
N TYR A 203 -12.74 -2.52 6.47
CA TYR A 203 -11.80 -3.31 5.70
C TYR A 203 -12.44 -4.47 4.94
N ARG A 204 -13.49 -5.10 5.50
CA ARG A 204 -13.86 -6.44 5.09
C ARG A 204 -15.33 -6.72 4.90
N GLY A 205 -16.18 -5.76 5.16
CA GLY A 205 -17.61 -6.01 5.26
C GLY A 205 -17.96 -6.81 6.52
N GLU A 206 -19.13 -7.44 6.56
CA GLU A 206 -19.69 -8.07 7.77
C GLU A 206 -19.06 -9.42 8.16
N LYS A 207 -18.41 -10.10 7.22
CA LYS A 207 -17.75 -11.40 7.46
C LYS A 207 -16.26 -11.22 7.60
N ASN A 208 -15.85 -10.71 8.71
CA ASN A 208 -14.46 -10.65 9.09
C ASN A 208 -14.01 -11.99 9.66
N SER A 209 -13.80 -12.96 8.84
CA SER A 209 -13.04 -14.11 9.27
C SER A 209 -11.56 -13.78 9.16
N LEU A 210 -10.98 -13.30 10.24
CA LEU A 210 -9.53 -13.31 10.46
C LEU A 210 -8.96 -14.73 10.32
N GLU A 211 -9.82 -15.72 10.34
CA GLU A 211 -9.50 -17.12 10.32
C GLU A 211 -8.83 -17.59 9.04
N ASN A 212 -8.98 -16.88 7.93
CA ASN A 212 -8.65 -17.45 6.62
C ASN A 212 -7.24 -17.12 6.10
N TRP A 213 -6.67 -15.94 6.35
CA TRP A 213 -5.34 -15.63 5.81
C TRP A 213 -4.48 -14.75 6.67
N GLU A 214 -5.04 -14.09 7.66
CA GLU A 214 -4.34 -13.06 8.37
C GLU A 214 -3.81 -13.52 9.70
N LYS A 215 -2.63 -13.04 10.00
CA LYS A 215 -1.97 -13.31 11.26
C LYS A 215 -2.29 -12.28 12.32
N LEU A 216 -2.64 -11.08 11.89
CA LEU A 216 -3.11 -9.98 12.71
C LEU A 216 -4.26 -9.26 12.00
N PRO A 217 -5.02 -8.41 12.69
CA PRO A 217 -6.11 -7.67 12.07
C PRO A 217 -5.63 -6.97 10.79
N THR A 218 -6.27 -7.29 9.68
CA THR A 218 -6.01 -6.72 8.36
C THR A 218 -4.65 -7.00 7.70
N LEU A 219 -3.85 -7.95 8.19
CA LEU A 219 -2.52 -8.22 7.65
C LEU A 219 -2.29 -9.69 7.30
N ASN A 220 -1.74 -9.94 6.10
CA ASN A 220 -1.46 -11.28 5.61
C ASN A 220 -0.16 -11.91 6.12
N GLY A 221 0.57 -11.22 6.97
CA GLY A 221 1.81 -11.70 7.56
C GLY A 221 3.00 -11.76 6.58
N THR A 222 2.98 -10.93 5.53
CA THR A 222 4.07 -10.87 4.57
C THR A 222 5.34 -10.28 5.18
N SER A 223 6.38 -11.11 5.28
CA SER A 223 7.74 -10.71 5.63
C SER A 223 8.58 -10.44 4.37
N ILE A 224 9.71 -9.76 4.54
CA ILE A 224 10.70 -9.55 3.48
C ILE A 224 11.07 -10.87 2.80
N ARG A 225 11.42 -11.89 3.58
CA ARG A 225 11.81 -13.20 3.06
C ARG A 225 10.73 -13.88 2.25
N LYS A 226 9.47 -13.81 2.72
CA LYS A 226 8.33 -14.34 1.96
C LYS A 226 8.21 -13.63 0.62
N PHE A 227 8.32 -12.31 0.62
CA PHE A 227 8.23 -11.51 -0.57
C PHE A 227 9.39 -11.76 -1.54
N GLU A 228 10.64 -11.80 -1.06
CA GLU A 228 11.83 -12.15 -1.87
C GLU A 228 11.71 -13.51 -2.52
N LYS A 229 11.13 -14.49 -1.82
CA LYS A 229 10.86 -15.81 -2.39
C LYS A 229 9.87 -15.74 -3.54
N ILE A 230 8.77 -14.99 -3.37
CA ILE A 230 7.76 -14.79 -4.43
C ILE A 230 8.40 -14.17 -5.67
N ILE A 231 9.25 -13.15 -5.50
CA ILE A 231 9.93 -12.50 -6.62
C ILE A 231 10.85 -13.44 -7.37
N LYS A 232 11.65 -14.22 -6.64
CA LYS A 232 12.59 -15.16 -7.25
C LYS A 232 11.88 -16.26 -8.05
N ASN A 233 10.67 -16.60 -7.67
CA ASN A 233 9.88 -17.62 -8.36
C ASN A 233 9.18 -17.07 -9.61
N ASN A 234 9.10 -15.77 -9.77
CA ASN A 234 8.40 -15.11 -10.86
C ASN A 234 9.39 -14.54 -11.89
N ASN A 235 8.99 -14.45 -13.14
CA ASN A 235 9.81 -14.00 -14.28
C ASN A 235 10.01 -12.47 -14.33
N TRP A 236 10.17 -11.82 -13.18
CA TRP A 236 10.50 -10.39 -13.11
C TRP A 236 11.96 -10.15 -13.48
N SER A 237 12.23 -9.30 -14.50
CA SER A 237 13.59 -9.16 -15.05
C SER A 237 14.50 -8.27 -14.22
N ASP A 238 13.96 -7.20 -13.66
CA ASP A 238 14.73 -6.22 -12.86
C ASP A 238 13.97 -5.92 -11.58
N SER A 239 14.55 -6.22 -10.45
CA SER A 239 14.01 -5.86 -9.16
C SER A 239 14.95 -4.90 -8.43
N LYS A 240 14.47 -3.70 -8.13
CA LYS A 240 15.19 -2.73 -7.31
C LYS A 240 14.50 -2.57 -5.97
N TRP A 241 15.18 -2.97 -4.92
CA TRP A 241 14.71 -2.82 -3.55
C TRP A 241 15.32 -1.59 -2.90
N ILE A 242 14.50 -0.81 -2.24
CA ILE A 242 14.96 0.25 -1.37
C ILE A 242 14.36 0.02 0.00
N LYS A 243 15.19 -0.34 0.95
CA LYS A 243 14.80 -0.43 2.37
C LYS A 243 14.92 0.97 2.96
N LYS A 244 13.81 1.56 3.41
CA LYS A 244 13.86 2.80 4.19
C LYS A 244 13.64 2.50 5.67
N PRO A 245 14.57 2.89 6.54
CA PRO A 245 14.39 2.73 7.97
C PRO A 245 13.21 3.57 8.46
N MET A 246 12.38 3.02 9.34
CA MET A 246 11.18 3.63 9.93
C MET A 246 11.43 5.04 10.49
N LEU A 247 12.59 5.27 11.06
CA LEU A 247 12.95 6.52 11.69
C LEU A 247 13.34 7.63 10.70
N THR A 248 13.57 7.27 9.44
CA THR A 248 13.94 8.22 8.37
C THR A 248 12.77 8.57 7.44
N ASP A 249 11.62 7.98 7.64
CA ASP A 249 10.39 8.35 6.96
C ASP A 249 10.05 9.83 7.28
N GLY A 250 9.81 10.61 6.23
CA GLY A 250 9.74 12.08 6.28
C GLY A 250 8.74 12.68 7.27
N ARG A 251 7.76 11.92 7.79
CA ARG A 251 6.83 12.39 8.82
C ARG A 251 7.41 12.29 10.25
N ARG A 252 8.14 11.22 10.55
CA ARG A 252 8.70 10.96 11.88
C ARG A 252 10.08 11.59 12.05
N SER A 253 10.86 11.69 10.98
CA SER A 253 12.20 12.31 10.98
C SER A 253 12.20 13.82 11.28
N LYS A 254 11.05 14.48 11.18
CA LYS A 254 10.93 15.92 11.54
C LYS A 254 10.97 16.17 13.05
N LYS A 255 10.79 15.14 13.88
CA LYS A 255 10.96 15.28 15.33
C LYS A 255 12.44 15.03 15.67
N ILE A 256 13.11 16.07 16.17
CA ILE A 256 14.53 16.05 16.56
C ILE A 256 14.88 14.83 17.43
N PHE A 257 13.98 14.39 18.29
CA PHE A 257 14.12 13.20 19.12
C PHE A 257 14.33 11.91 18.31
N PHE A 258 13.52 11.68 17.26
CA PHE A 258 13.67 10.50 16.42
C PHE A 258 14.91 10.55 15.53
N LYS A 259 15.34 11.77 15.15
CA LYS A 259 16.58 11.97 14.41
C LYS A 259 17.82 11.66 15.27
N LEU A 260 17.80 12.08 16.53
CA LEU A 260 18.85 11.75 17.51
C LEU A 260 18.83 10.25 17.86
N LEU A 261 17.66 9.65 18.02
CA LEU A 261 17.54 8.21 18.26
C LEU A 261 18.09 7.40 17.07
N SER A 262 17.79 7.80 15.85
CA SER A 262 18.34 7.14 14.66
C SER A 262 19.86 7.28 14.56
N LEU A 263 20.43 8.43 14.92
CA LEU A 263 21.88 8.64 14.93
C LEU A 263 22.59 7.83 16.01
N LEU A 264 21.97 7.64 17.16
CA LEU A 264 22.55 6.89 18.29
C LEU A 264 22.40 5.37 18.14
N PHE A 265 21.27 4.92 17.64
CA PHE A 265 20.95 3.49 17.57
C PHE A 265 21.25 2.86 16.20
N TYR A 266 21.29 3.62 15.12
CA TYR A 266 21.60 3.09 13.80
C TYR A 266 23.02 2.50 13.69
N PRO A 267 24.10 3.13 14.22
CA PRO A 267 25.41 2.50 14.26
C PRO A 267 25.47 1.27 15.18
N LEU A 268 24.77 1.32 16.31
CA LEU A 268 24.69 0.18 17.24
C LEU A 268 23.93 -1.00 16.62
N ILE A 269 22.84 -0.72 15.96
CA ILE A 269 22.05 -1.70 15.19
C ILE A 269 22.89 -2.25 14.04
N GLN A 270 23.61 -1.42 13.30
CA GLN A 270 24.53 -1.85 12.23
C GLN A 270 25.67 -2.71 12.77
N THR A 271 26.25 -2.36 13.92
CA THR A 271 27.34 -3.12 14.55
C THR A 271 26.86 -4.48 15.06
N ILE A 272 25.66 -4.56 15.61
CA ILE A 272 25.03 -5.81 16.02
C ILE A 272 24.66 -6.67 14.78
N LEU A 273 24.33 -6.04 13.67
CA LEU A 273 24.00 -6.69 12.39
C LEU A 273 25.20 -7.37 11.73
N THR A 274 26.41 -6.79 11.87
CA THR A 274 27.64 -7.37 11.33
C THR A 274 28.20 -8.52 12.18
N CYS A 275 27.78 -8.65 13.43
CA CYS A 275 28.20 -9.72 14.33
C CYS A 275 27.09 -10.76 14.51
N SER A 276 26.98 -11.71 13.61
CA SER A 276 26.30 -13.03 13.78
C SER A 276 24.77 -13.12 13.85
N ILE A 277 23.99 -12.06 13.66
CA ILE A 277 22.53 -12.14 13.69
C ILE A 277 21.93 -11.55 12.39
N ASN A 278 22.42 -11.95 11.25
CA ASN A 278 21.88 -11.57 9.93
C ASN A 278 20.39 -11.94 9.73
N ASN A 279 19.79 -12.67 10.68
CA ASN A 279 18.44 -13.16 10.58
C ASN A 279 17.38 -12.42 11.40
N LEU A 280 17.76 -11.66 12.44
CA LEU A 280 16.80 -11.01 13.33
C LEU A 280 16.50 -9.56 12.93
N PHE A 281 17.42 -8.91 12.24
CA PHE A 281 17.39 -7.47 11.97
C PHE A 281 16.93 -7.07 10.55
N ASP A 282 16.77 -8.00 9.63
CA ASP A 282 15.97 -7.78 8.42
C ASP A 282 14.53 -7.35 8.77
N HIS A 283 14.15 -7.53 10.04
CA HIS A 283 12.84 -7.22 10.57
C HIS A 283 12.64 -5.76 11.02
N ILE A 284 13.70 -4.97 11.12
CA ILE A 284 13.64 -3.57 11.63
C ILE A 284 13.54 -2.55 10.49
N ASN A 285 13.77 -2.95 9.26
CA ASN A 285 13.69 -2.07 8.09
C ASN A 285 12.26 -1.98 7.55
N ASP A 286 11.76 -0.80 7.35
CA ASP A 286 10.36 -0.46 7.45
C ASP A 286 9.55 -0.34 6.19
N LEU A 287 10.14 0.00 5.08
CA LEU A 287 9.39 0.24 3.85
C LEU A 287 10.21 -0.25 2.67
N HIS A 288 9.60 -1.13 1.90
CA HIS A 288 10.20 -1.65 0.69
C HIS A 288 9.62 -0.91 -0.51
N TYR A 289 10.48 -0.28 -1.27
CA TYR A 289 10.14 0.19 -2.60
C TYR A 289 10.58 -0.88 -3.57
N ILE A 290 9.67 -1.25 -4.44
CA ILE A 290 9.94 -2.28 -5.41
C ILE A 290 9.56 -1.74 -6.77
N ILE A 291 10.52 -1.72 -7.66
CA ILE A 291 10.29 -1.46 -9.08
C ILE A 291 10.58 -2.78 -9.78
N TYR A 292 9.56 -3.36 -10.38
CA TYR A 292 9.69 -4.55 -11.22
C TYR A 292 9.42 -4.20 -12.66
N ARG A 293 10.25 -4.76 -13.54
CA ARG A 293 10.04 -4.70 -14.97
C ARG A 293 9.68 -6.10 -15.48
N ARG A 294 8.59 -6.21 -16.19
CA ARG A 294 8.26 -7.43 -16.93
C ARG A 294 9.30 -7.63 -18.04
N GLN A 295 9.85 -8.83 -18.16
CA GLN A 295 10.77 -9.18 -19.24
C GLN A 295 10.14 -8.85 -20.60
N LEU A 296 10.93 -8.19 -21.46
CA LEU A 296 10.66 -8.16 -22.88
C LEU A 296 10.76 -9.63 -23.35
N GLY A 297 9.66 -10.19 -23.85
CA GLY A 297 9.70 -11.52 -24.41
C GLY A 297 10.89 -11.59 -25.36
N SER A 298 11.70 -12.66 -25.25
CA SER A 298 12.73 -12.97 -26.23
C SER A 298 12.04 -13.12 -27.58
N VAL A 299 12.13 -12.11 -28.42
CA VAL A 299 11.88 -12.28 -29.84
C VAL A 299 13.07 -13.13 -30.32
N LEU A 300 12.85 -14.44 -30.45
CA LEU A 300 13.72 -15.27 -31.25
C LEU A 300 13.60 -14.73 -32.67
N LEU A 301 14.66 -14.05 -33.13
CA LEU A 301 14.91 -13.82 -34.53
C LEU A 301 15.29 -15.16 -35.17
#